data_f94f451f64bdc0debf5972efa2c31e36
#
_entry.id   f94f451f64bdc0debf5972efa2c31e36
#
_cell.length_a   1.000
_cell.length_b   1.000
_cell.length_c   1.000
_cell.angle_alpha   90.00
_cell.angle_beta   90.00
_cell.angle_gamma   90.00
#
_symmetry.space_group_name_H-M   'P 1'
#
loop_
_entity.id
_entity.type
_entity.pdbx_description
1 polymer ?
#
loop_
_entity_poly.entity_id
_entity_poly.type
_entity_poly.pdbx_seq_one_letter_code
_entity_poly.pdbx_strand_id
1 'polypeptide(L)'
;MSPAWQGRAREAGVVMHRPRWSPNTVPAHEVTAYAKEFGRDDEFHHVAARAYWETGANLGDREVLKGIAEACGLDWAALSSRLESGQYRQQVYQEYQAARDKGVRGTPTYMIGGEIKFGDLGVDELREMVQQARAR
;
A
#
# COMPACT_ATOMS: atom_id res chain seq x y z
N MET A 1 -10.38 -13.52 -7.67
CA MET A 1 -9.43 -12.89 -8.62
C MET A 1 -9.75 -13.41 -10.01
N SER A 2 -9.95 -12.52 -10.96
CA SER A 2 -10.32 -12.92 -12.32
C SER A 2 -9.13 -13.54 -13.08
N PRO A 3 -9.36 -14.38 -14.12
CA PRO A 3 -8.29 -14.92 -14.96
C PRO A 3 -7.43 -13.82 -15.61
N ALA A 4 -8.02 -12.69 -15.95
CA ALA A 4 -7.31 -11.54 -16.52
C ALA A 4 -6.27 -10.96 -15.55
N TRP A 5 -6.60 -10.82 -14.27
CA TRP A 5 -5.67 -10.38 -13.23
C TRP A 5 -4.52 -11.37 -13.02
N GLN A 6 -4.81 -12.67 -13.05
CA GLN A 6 -3.77 -13.70 -12.95
C GLN A 6 -2.83 -13.69 -14.17
N GLY A 7 -3.35 -13.39 -15.35
CA GLY A 7 -2.55 -13.22 -16.56
C GLY A 7 -1.57 -12.05 -16.40
N ARG A 8 -2.05 -10.88 -16.02
CA ARG A 8 -1.22 -9.68 -15.80
C ARG A 8 -0.16 -9.88 -14.72
N ALA A 9 -0.51 -10.54 -13.61
CA ALA A 9 0.46 -10.84 -12.55
C ALA A 9 1.61 -11.71 -13.09
N ARG A 10 1.30 -12.75 -13.87
CA ARG A 10 2.33 -13.61 -14.50
C ARG A 10 3.19 -12.85 -15.49
N GLU A 11 2.61 -12.01 -16.34
CA GLU A 11 3.35 -11.15 -17.29
C GLU A 11 4.28 -10.17 -16.58
N ALA A 12 3.86 -9.67 -15.42
CA ALA A 12 4.67 -8.79 -14.58
C ALA A 12 5.68 -9.53 -13.68
N GLY A 13 5.74 -10.87 -13.75
CA GLY A 13 6.60 -11.67 -12.88
C GLY A 13 6.19 -11.67 -11.40
N VAL A 14 4.94 -11.33 -11.11
CA VAL A 14 4.41 -11.22 -9.75
C VAL A 14 3.59 -12.47 -9.41
N VAL A 15 3.85 -13.05 -8.24
CA VAL A 15 3.05 -14.14 -7.70
C VAL A 15 1.87 -13.57 -6.93
N MET A 16 0.65 -13.89 -7.35
CA MET A 16 -0.56 -13.43 -6.68
C MET A 16 -1.56 -14.58 -6.54
N HIS A 17 -1.93 -14.89 -5.32
CA HIS A 17 -3.00 -15.83 -4.99
C HIS A 17 -4.25 -15.06 -4.54
N ARG A 18 -5.42 -15.69 -4.67
CA ARG A 18 -6.64 -15.11 -4.11
C ARG A 18 -6.51 -15.04 -2.58
N PRO A 19 -6.55 -13.85 -1.97
CA PRO A 19 -6.46 -13.74 -0.53
C PRO A 19 -7.61 -14.47 0.16
N ARG A 20 -7.31 -15.15 1.25
CA ARG A 20 -8.33 -15.78 2.12
C ARG A 20 -8.98 -14.78 3.07
N TRP A 21 -8.29 -13.66 3.30
CA TRP A 21 -8.65 -12.66 4.28
C TRP A 21 -8.87 -11.31 3.59
N SER A 22 -9.80 -10.54 4.14
CA SER A 22 -9.90 -9.11 3.89
C SER A 22 -9.55 -8.41 5.21
N PRO A 23 -8.26 -8.27 5.54
CA PRO A 23 -7.83 -7.77 6.83
C PRO A 23 -8.14 -6.28 6.99
N ASN A 24 -8.29 -5.85 8.24
CA ASN A 24 -8.14 -4.43 8.55
C ASN A 24 -6.66 -4.05 8.41
N THR A 25 -6.32 -3.29 7.37
CA THR A 25 -4.93 -2.91 7.08
C THR A 25 -4.49 -1.61 7.73
N VAL A 26 -5.32 -0.98 8.56
CA VAL A 26 -4.92 0.23 9.31
C VAL A 26 -3.63 0.00 10.10
N PRO A 27 -3.44 -1.11 10.85
CA PRO A 27 -2.18 -1.38 11.53
C PRO A 27 -0.96 -1.50 10.59
N ALA A 28 -1.13 -2.09 9.42
CA ALA A 28 -0.05 -2.16 8.42
C ALA A 28 0.35 -0.77 7.91
N HIS A 29 -0.61 0.13 7.69
CA HIS A 29 -0.35 1.53 7.33
C HIS A 29 0.33 2.30 8.47
N GLU A 30 -0.04 2.03 9.73
CA GLU A 30 0.63 2.60 10.90
C GLU A 30 2.11 2.17 10.94
N VAL A 31 2.41 0.89 10.67
CA VAL A 31 3.80 0.42 10.56
C VAL A 31 4.53 1.06 9.40
N THR A 32 3.86 1.24 8.25
CA THR A 32 4.44 1.96 7.11
C THR A 32 4.83 3.40 7.48
N ALA A 33 3.96 4.11 8.21
CA ALA A 33 4.23 5.47 8.66
C ALA A 33 5.45 5.53 9.60
N TYR A 34 5.58 4.57 10.52
CA TYR A 34 6.78 4.42 11.35
C TYR A 34 8.03 4.11 10.51
N ALA A 35 7.95 3.15 9.59
CA ALA A 35 9.05 2.73 8.74
C ALA A 35 9.61 3.91 7.91
N LYS A 36 8.75 4.83 7.51
CA LYS A 36 9.10 6.04 6.76
C LYS A 36 10.07 6.96 7.53
N GLU A 37 9.98 7.02 8.85
CA GLU A 37 10.92 7.79 9.68
C GLU A 37 12.36 7.29 9.55
N PHE A 38 12.55 6.02 9.13
CA PHE A 38 13.84 5.35 8.97
C PHE A 38 14.20 5.08 7.51
N GLY A 39 13.40 5.59 6.54
CA GLY A 39 13.58 5.31 5.11
C GLY A 39 13.41 3.84 4.74
N ARG A 40 12.54 3.12 5.46
CA ARG A 40 12.27 1.68 5.30
C ARG A 40 10.84 1.38 4.83
N ASP A 41 10.06 2.40 4.49
CA ASP A 41 8.67 2.27 4.07
C ASP A 41 8.50 1.47 2.78
N ASP A 42 9.35 1.70 1.77
CA ASP A 42 9.32 0.92 0.53
C ASP A 42 9.65 -0.55 0.78
N GLU A 43 10.67 -0.84 1.58
CA GLU A 43 11.05 -2.20 1.94
C GLU A 43 9.92 -2.91 2.69
N PHE A 44 9.37 -2.26 3.72
CA PHE A 44 8.24 -2.79 4.47
C PHE A 44 7.02 -3.04 3.57
N HIS A 45 6.68 -2.08 2.70
CA HIS A 45 5.57 -2.22 1.76
C HIS A 45 5.74 -3.44 0.86
N HIS A 46 6.92 -3.62 0.27
CA HIS A 46 7.18 -4.77 -0.60
C HIS A 46 7.10 -6.11 0.14
N VAL A 47 7.68 -6.21 1.32
CA VAL A 47 7.63 -7.44 2.13
C VAL A 47 6.20 -7.75 2.57
N ALA A 48 5.45 -6.74 3.02
CA ALA A 48 4.05 -6.90 3.41
C ALA A 48 3.15 -7.29 2.23
N ALA A 49 3.33 -6.66 1.06
CA ALA A 49 2.57 -6.98 -0.14
C ALA A 49 2.84 -8.43 -0.59
N ARG A 50 4.09 -8.87 -0.60
CA ARG A 50 4.45 -10.25 -0.92
C ARG A 50 3.86 -11.23 0.09
N ALA A 51 3.97 -10.96 1.39
CA ALA A 51 3.37 -11.79 2.42
C ALA A 51 1.86 -11.96 2.21
N TYR A 52 1.16 -10.88 1.87
CA TYR A 52 -0.28 -10.92 1.60
C TYR A 52 -0.63 -11.68 0.32
N TRP A 53 0.02 -11.35 -0.80
CA TRP A 53 -0.34 -11.89 -2.11
C TRP A 53 0.25 -13.28 -2.37
N GLU A 54 1.47 -13.56 -1.91
CA GLU A 54 2.14 -14.85 -2.17
C GLU A 54 1.75 -15.91 -1.13
N THR A 55 1.64 -15.54 0.15
CA THR A 55 1.43 -16.52 1.24
C THR A 55 0.07 -16.40 1.92
N GLY A 56 -0.70 -15.36 1.63
CA GLY A 56 -2.02 -15.13 2.24
C GLY A 56 -1.95 -14.68 3.69
N ALA A 57 -0.87 -13.99 4.07
CA ALA A 57 -0.68 -13.48 5.43
C ALA A 57 -1.78 -12.48 5.82
N ASN A 58 -2.21 -12.54 7.07
CA ASN A 58 -3.18 -11.59 7.62
C ASN A 58 -2.48 -10.31 8.08
N LEU A 59 -2.46 -9.26 7.26
CA LEU A 59 -1.85 -7.97 7.61
C LEU A 59 -2.59 -7.18 8.70
N GLY A 60 -3.70 -7.69 9.21
CA GLY A 60 -4.35 -7.18 10.43
C GLY A 60 -3.83 -7.83 11.70
N ASP A 61 -3.03 -8.88 11.59
CA ASP A 61 -2.47 -9.61 12.72
C ASP A 61 -1.15 -8.97 13.20
N ARG A 62 -1.08 -8.68 14.50
CA ARG A 62 0.06 -7.99 15.10
C ARG A 62 1.34 -8.83 15.06
N GLU A 63 1.26 -10.15 15.21
CA GLU A 63 2.42 -11.03 15.15
C GLU A 63 2.97 -11.14 13.71
N VAL A 64 2.09 -11.14 12.71
CA VAL A 64 2.49 -11.07 11.30
C VAL A 64 3.22 -9.76 11.01
N LEU A 65 2.66 -8.64 11.45
CA LEU A 65 3.29 -7.32 11.26
C LEU A 65 4.63 -7.20 11.99
N LYS A 66 4.73 -7.79 13.19
CA LYS A 66 5.99 -7.87 13.93
C LYS A 66 7.07 -8.58 13.13
N GLY A 67 6.78 -9.78 12.64
CA GLY A 67 7.74 -10.55 11.85
C GLY A 67 8.21 -9.80 10.60
N ILE A 68 7.29 -9.11 9.90
CA ILE A 68 7.63 -8.30 8.72
C ILE A 68 8.49 -7.09 9.12
N ALA A 69 8.12 -6.38 10.18
CA ALA A 69 8.85 -5.20 10.66
C ALA A 69 10.28 -5.56 11.09
N GLU A 70 10.46 -6.63 11.86
CA GLU A 70 11.76 -7.15 12.27
C GLU A 70 12.61 -7.60 11.07
N ALA A 71 12.02 -8.24 10.07
CA ALA A 71 12.70 -8.62 8.83
C ALA A 71 13.20 -7.40 8.04
N CYS A 72 12.51 -6.25 8.17
CA CYS A 72 12.93 -4.97 7.59
C CYS A 72 13.89 -4.18 8.50
N GLY A 73 14.36 -4.75 9.62
CA GLY A 73 15.28 -4.11 10.55
C GLY A 73 14.66 -3.02 11.42
N LEU A 74 13.34 -3.03 11.59
CA LEU A 74 12.64 -2.10 12.48
C LEU A 74 12.63 -2.63 13.92
N ASP A 75 12.82 -1.75 14.88
CA ASP A 75 12.72 -2.07 16.31
C ASP A 75 11.24 -2.23 16.70
N TRP A 76 10.82 -3.48 16.87
CA TRP A 76 9.43 -3.78 17.23
C TRP A 76 9.05 -3.26 18.63
N ALA A 77 9.96 -3.24 19.59
CA ALA A 77 9.63 -2.76 20.93
C ALA A 77 9.28 -1.26 20.89
N ALA A 78 10.09 -0.47 20.21
CA ALA A 78 9.84 0.96 20.00
C ALA A 78 8.57 1.19 19.17
N LEU A 79 8.41 0.46 18.07
CA LEU A 79 7.23 0.52 17.21
C LEU A 79 5.95 0.16 17.97
N SER A 80 5.95 -0.94 18.71
CA SER A 80 4.80 -1.44 19.48
C SER A 80 4.25 -0.37 20.44
N SER A 81 5.16 0.27 21.19
CA SER A 81 4.78 1.35 22.11
C SER A 81 4.11 2.53 21.39
N ARG A 82 4.61 2.91 20.20
CA ARG A 82 4.03 4.00 19.40
C ARG A 82 2.70 3.61 18.74
N LEU A 83 2.53 2.35 18.35
CA LEU A 83 1.23 1.84 17.88
C LEU A 83 0.17 1.92 18.98
N GLU A 84 0.54 1.59 20.21
CA GLU A 84 -0.37 1.65 21.38
C GLU A 84 -0.79 3.10 21.70
N SER A 85 0.09 4.08 21.48
CA SER A 85 -0.25 5.49 21.65
C SER A 85 -1.27 6.03 20.63
N GLY A 86 -1.47 5.31 19.51
CA GLY A 86 -2.36 5.73 18.42
C GLY A 86 -1.84 6.88 17.56
N GLN A 87 -0.60 7.30 17.75
CA GLN A 87 0.01 8.41 17.01
C GLN A 87 -0.09 8.22 15.49
N TYR A 88 0.33 7.07 14.97
CA TYR A 88 0.29 6.79 13.54
C TYR A 88 -1.12 6.53 13.02
N ARG A 89 -2.02 6.04 13.86
CA ARG A 89 -3.44 5.87 13.49
C ARG A 89 -4.08 7.18 13.10
N GLN A 90 -3.83 8.23 13.87
CA GLN A 90 -4.33 9.56 13.55
C GLN A 90 -3.76 10.06 12.22
N GLN A 91 -2.46 9.87 11.99
CA GLN A 91 -1.81 10.23 10.72
C GLN A 91 -2.44 9.48 9.53
N VAL A 92 -2.63 8.16 9.63
CA VAL A 92 -3.26 7.34 8.57
C VAL A 92 -4.67 7.84 8.25
N TYR A 93 -5.47 8.18 9.24
CA TYR A 93 -6.81 8.74 9.01
C TYR A 93 -6.77 10.13 8.39
N GLN A 94 -5.83 10.98 8.76
CA GLN A 94 -5.65 12.29 8.13
C GLN A 94 -5.24 12.16 6.67
N GLU A 95 -4.32 11.28 6.34
CA GLU A 95 -3.91 10.99 4.96
C GLU A 95 -5.06 10.41 4.13
N TYR A 96 -5.83 9.49 4.70
CA TYR A 96 -7.05 8.97 4.07
C TYR A 96 -8.05 10.09 3.77
N GLN A 97 -8.33 10.96 4.74
CA GLN A 97 -9.25 12.07 4.57
C GLN A 97 -8.75 13.06 3.50
N ALA A 98 -7.46 13.40 3.54
CA ALA A 98 -6.85 14.28 2.53
C ALA A 98 -6.96 13.70 1.11
N ALA A 99 -6.81 12.38 0.95
CA ALA A 99 -7.02 11.72 -0.33
C ALA A 99 -8.50 11.80 -0.78
N ARG A 100 -9.44 11.60 0.14
CA ARG A 100 -10.89 11.74 -0.13
C ARG A 100 -11.26 13.15 -0.56
N ASP A 101 -10.71 14.16 0.10
CA ASP A 101 -10.95 15.57 -0.21
C ASP A 101 -10.42 15.95 -1.59
N LYS A 102 -9.34 15.30 -2.05
CA LYS A 102 -8.82 15.40 -3.42
C LYS A 102 -9.64 14.64 -4.46
N GLY A 103 -10.70 13.94 -4.07
CA GLY A 103 -11.57 13.21 -4.99
C GLY A 103 -11.24 11.73 -5.18
N VAL A 104 -10.28 11.18 -4.42
CA VAL A 104 -10.00 9.73 -4.45
C VAL A 104 -11.19 8.97 -3.88
N ARG A 105 -11.79 8.09 -4.68
CA ARG A 105 -13.00 7.31 -4.30
C ARG A 105 -12.74 5.81 -4.19
N GLY A 106 -11.59 5.36 -4.65
CA GLY A 106 -11.20 3.95 -4.65
C GLY A 106 -9.84 3.76 -5.28
N THR A 107 -9.45 2.51 -5.48
CA THR A 107 -8.17 2.11 -6.05
C THR A 107 -8.36 1.22 -7.29
N PRO A 108 -7.51 1.36 -8.29
CA PRO A 108 -6.46 2.38 -8.44
C PRO A 108 -7.03 3.76 -8.77
N THR A 109 -6.38 4.82 -8.27
CA THR A 109 -6.62 6.21 -8.68
C THR A 109 -5.31 6.86 -9.05
N TYR A 110 -5.27 7.50 -10.18
CA TYR A 110 -4.09 8.21 -10.70
C TYR A 110 -4.31 9.71 -10.60
N MET A 111 -3.30 10.41 -10.09
CA MET A 111 -3.30 11.87 -9.98
C MET A 111 -2.05 12.39 -10.67
N ILE A 112 -2.21 12.95 -11.87
CA ILE A 112 -1.10 13.38 -12.74
C ILE A 112 -1.41 14.78 -13.27
N GLY A 113 -0.54 15.75 -12.99
CA GLY A 113 -0.68 17.12 -13.50
C GLY A 113 -1.98 17.82 -13.09
N GLY A 114 -2.55 17.46 -11.92
CA GLY A 114 -3.83 17.98 -11.44
C GLY A 114 -5.07 17.25 -12.00
N GLU A 115 -4.90 16.34 -12.92
CA GLU A 115 -5.95 15.47 -13.43
C GLU A 115 -6.07 14.21 -12.57
N ILE A 116 -7.31 13.79 -12.28
CA ILE A 116 -7.61 12.59 -11.47
C ILE A 116 -8.41 11.61 -12.32
N LYS A 117 -7.92 10.38 -12.43
CA LYS A 117 -8.64 9.27 -13.08
C LYS A 117 -8.71 8.07 -12.16
N PHE A 118 -9.88 7.45 -12.12
CA PHE A 118 -10.15 6.23 -11.37
C PHE A 118 -10.26 5.04 -12.31
N GLY A 119 -9.78 3.90 -11.85
CA GLY A 119 -9.89 2.62 -12.53
C GLY A 119 -8.60 2.15 -13.17
N ASP A 120 -8.70 1.03 -13.85
CA ASP A 120 -7.55 0.37 -14.49
C ASP A 120 -7.24 1.04 -15.83
N LEU A 121 -6.29 1.95 -15.84
CA LEU A 121 -5.85 2.67 -17.05
C LEU A 121 -4.80 1.86 -17.81
N GLY A 122 -4.87 1.91 -19.14
CA GLY A 122 -3.83 1.36 -20.01
C GLY A 122 -2.53 2.17 -19.94
N VAL A 123 -1.43 1.52 -20.31
CA VAL A 123 -0.09 2.16 -20.32
C VAL A 123 -0.06 3.38 -21.22
N ASP A 124 -0.73 3.33 -22.38
CA ASP A 124 -0.73 4.44 -23.34
C ASP A 124 -1.52 5.64 -22.80
N GLU A 125 -2.65 5.40 -22.14
CA GLU A 125 -3.42 6.46 -21.49
C GLU A 125 -2.60 7.13 -20.36
N LEU A 126 -1.88 6.35 -19.55
CA LEU A 126 -0.98 6.90 -18.53
C LEU A 126 0.17 7.73 -19.14
N ARG A 127 0.73 7.28 -20.27
CA ARG A 127 1.76 8.04 -21.00
C ARG A 127 1.23 9.37 -21.50
N GLU A 128 0.04 9.38 -22.06
CA GLU A 128 -0.62 10.60 -22.53
C GLU A 128 -0.83 11.59 -21.38
N MET A 129 -1.33 11.13 -20.23
CA MET A 129 -1.51 11.97 -19.04
C MET A 129 -0.17 12.59 -18.59
N VAL A 130 0.90 11.80 -18.55
CA VAL A 130 2.24 12.29 -18.20
C VAL A 130 2.76 13.32 -19.21
N GLN A 131 2.59 13.07 -20.51
CA GLN A 131 3.01 14.00 -21.58
C GLN A 131 2.26 15.33 -21.50
N GLN A 132 0.94 15.29 -21.29
CA GLN A 132 0.12 16.49 -21.13
C GLN A 132 0.50 17.28 -19.86
N ALA A 133 0.80 16.59 -18.76
CA ALA A 133 1.25 17.25 -17.53
C ALA A 133 2.62 17.94 -17.68
N ARG A 134 3.52 17.39 -18.51
CA ARG A 134 4.84 17.99 -18.80
C ARG A 134 4.77 19.16 -19.76
N ALA A 135 3.73 19.26 -20.57
CA ALA A 135 3.54 20.33 -21.57
C ALA A 135 2.87 21.59 -20.98
N ARG A 136 2.40 21.52 -19.75
CA ARG A 136 1.79 22.64 -18.99
C ARG A 136 2.86 23.39 -18.20
#